data_9a5322e3b043ea0f9f67ba0c38e5259e
#
_entry.id   9a5322e3b043ea0f9f67ba0c38e5259e
#
_cell.length_a   1.000
_cell.length_b   1.000
_cell.length_c   1.000
_cell.angle_alpha   90.00
_cell.angle_beta   90.00
_cell.angle_gamma   90.00
#
_symmetry.space_group_name_H-M   'P 1'
#
loop_
_entity.id
_entity.type
_entity.pdbx_description
1 polymer ?
#
loop_
_entity_poly.entity_id
_entity_poly.type
_entity_poly.pdbx_seq_one_letter_code
_entity_poly.pdbx_strand_id
1 'polypeptide(L)'
;LSAFYKTHGITTVQLKGVGLSTYYPIPSHREGGDIDIFTYSADHSRKSDAEANRLADRLMEEKGIEVDFEHSEKHSVFYYKGIPIENHKTFINSETYRIAVKMDKLLQKLLQPVSAELDGKCSILIPSSTFNTVFLAFHAAQHYARGLALHHLCDWACLLNRYGLHIPEEVT
;
A
#
# COMPACT_ATOMS: atom_id res chain seq x y z
N LEU A 1 10.33 -1.15 -11.34
CA LEU A 1 9.28 -0.13 -11.37
C LEU A 1 9.64 1.06 -10.47
N SER A 2 9.86 0.87 -9.16
CA SER A 2 10.18 1.96 -8.21
C SER A 2 11.39 2.80 -8.62
N ALA A 3 12.47 2.17 -9.11
CA ALA A 3 13.65 2.89 -9.61
C ALA A 3 13.31 3.79 -10.82
N PHE A 4 12.45 3.32 -11.71
CA PHE A 4 11.96 4.10 -12.84
C PHE A 4 11.12 5.29 -12.37
N TYR A 5 10.16 5.09 -11.47
CA TYR A 5 9.36 6.18 -10.92
C TYR A 5 10.21 7.22 -10.19
N LYS A 6 11.23 6.77 -9.46
CA LYS A 6 12.16 7.68 -8.78
C LYS A 6 12.88 8.64 -9.72
N THR A 7 13.22 8.22 -10.95
CA THR A 7 13.82 9.13 -11.96
C THR A 7 12.88 10.23 -12.44
N HIS A 8 11.58 10.10 -12.15
CA HIS A 8 10.53 11.08 -12.46
C HIS A 8 10.02 11.83 -11.20
N GLY A 9 10.78 11.78 -10.10
CA GLY A 9 10.41 12.46 -8.85
C GLY A 9 9.27 11.80 -8.08
N ILE A 10 8.93 10.54 -8.40
CA ILE A 10 7.85 9.80 -7.76
C ILE A 10 8.44 8.80 -6.76
N THR A 11 7.99 8.87 -5.53
CA THR A 11 8.28 7.88 -4.50
C THR A 11 7.23 6.78 -4.51
N THR A 12 7.66 5.53 -4.35
CA THR A 12 6.78 4.35 -4.34
C THR A 12 6.88 3.64 -3.00
N VAL A 13 5.75 3.43 -2.35
CA VAL A 13 5.62 2.63 -1.12
C VAL A 13 4.81 1.39 -1.42
N GLN A 14 5.28 0.24 -0.97
CA GLN A 14 4.60 -1.05 -1.08
C GLN A 14 3.66 -1.22 0.12
N LEU A 15 2.35 -1.28 -0.11
CA LEU A 15 1.36 -1.25 0.97
C LEU A 15 1.10 -2.61 1.62
N LYS A 16 0.79 -3.60 0.81
CA LYS A 16 0.38 -4.95 1.22
C LYS A 16 1.25 -6.00 0.51
N GLY A 17 0.78 -7.22 0.45
CA GLY A 17 1.41 -8.26 -0.32
C GLY A 17 2.88 -8.47 0.03
N VAL A 18 3.73 -8.23 -0.93
CA VAL A 18 5.20 -8.35 -0.79
C VAL A 18 5.75 -7.44 0.31
N GLY A 19 5.17 -6.25 0.55
CA GLY A 19 5.59 -5.37 1.64
C GLY A 19 5.41 -6.02 3.01
N LEU A 20 4.28 -6.66 3.26
CA LEU A 20 3.99 -7.35 4.51
C LEU A 20 4.77 -8.66 4.66
N SER A 21 5.22 -9.28 3.57
CA SER A 21 6.05 -10.48 3.63
C SER A 21 7.33 -10.27 4.44
N THR A 22 7.82 -9.03 4.48
CA THR A 22 8.99 -8.65 5.29
C THR A 22 8.80 -8.85 6.80
N TYR A 23 7.55 -8.99 7.27
CA TYR A 23 7.24 -9.28 8.67
C TYR A 23 7.24 -10.78 8.99
N TYR A 24 7.13 -11.61 7.97
CA TYR A 24 7.12 -13.06 8.14
C TYR A 24 8.51 -13.59 8.46
N PRO A 25 8.63 -14.64 9.28
CA PRO A 25 9.91 -15.32 9.52
C PRO A 25 10.56 -15.82 8.23
N ILE A 26 9.73 -16.24 7.26
CA ILE A 26 10.14 -16.64 5.92
C ILE A 26 9.25 -15.86 4.94
N PRO A 27 9.77 -14.81 4.28
CA PRO A 27 8.98 -13.93 3.42
C PRO A 27 8.19 -14.64 2.31
N SER A 28 8.75 -15.72 1.74
CA SER A 28 8.10 -16.51 0.68
C SER A 28 6.88 -17.31 1.17
N HIS A 29 6.64 -17.40 2.47
CA HIS A 29 5.42 -18.03 3.01
C HIS A 29 4.19 -17.12 2.96
N ARG A 30 4.39 -15.83 2.69
CA ARG A 30 3.28 -14.94 2.45
C ARG A 30 2.89 -14.98 0.98
N GLU A 31 1.77 -15.63 0.68
CA GLU A 31 1.22 -15.66 -0.68
C GLU A 31 0.90 -14.25 -1.17
N GLY A 32 1.22 -13.98 -2.43
CA GLY A 32 0.94 -12.73 -3.11
C GLY A 32 0.36 -12.99 -4.49
N GLY A 33 -0.58 -12.16 -4.92
CA GLY A 33 -1.16 -12.20 -6.27
C GLY A 33 -0.90 -10.90 -7.02
N ASP A 34 -1.17 -9.80 -6.37
CA ASP A 34 -1.01 -8.43 -6.82
C ASP A 34 0.08 -7.71 -6.03
N ILE A 35 0.50 -6.58 -6.57
CA ILE A 35 1.42 -5.67 -5.91
C ILE A 35 0.71 -4.33 -5.70
N ASP A 36 0.34 -4.05 -4.45
CA ASP A 36 -0.26 -2.79 -4.04
C ASP A 36 0.82 -1.74 -3.80
N ILE A 37 0.76 -0.65 -4.53
CA ILE A 37 1.67 0.48 -4.36
C ILE A 37 0.90 1.76 -4.06
N PHE A 38 1.53 2.65 -3.32
CA PHE A 38 1.13 4.05 -3.19
C PHE A 38 2.25 4.91 -3.75
N THR A 39 1.90 5.77 -4.70
CA THR A 39 2.85 6.68 -5.35
C THR A 39 2.59 8.12 -4.93
N TYR A 40 3.63 8.84 -4.53
CA TYR A 40 3.53 10.20 -4.06
C TYR A 40 4.75 11.03 -4.42
N SER A 41 4.64 12.34 -4.29
CA SER A 41 5.71 13.26 -4.61
C SER A 41 6.65 13.50 -3.42
N ALA A 42 7.85 14.01 -3.69
CA ALA A 42 8.86 14.23 -2.65
C ALA A 42 8.44 15.26 -1.58
N ASP A 43 7.59 16.23 -1.92
CA ASP A 43 7.07 17.24 -1.01
C ASP A 43 5.86 16.77 -0.19
N HIS A 44 5.35 15.57 -0.51
CA HIS A 44 4.29 14.86 0.22
C HIS A 44 3.12 15.76 0.64
N SER A 45 2.57 16.52 -0.30
CA SER A 45 1.32 17.24 -0.10
C SER A 45 0.18 16.53 -0.81
N ARG A 46 -1.05 16.63 -0.30
CA ARG A 46 -2.22 15.95 -0.88
C ARG A 46 -2.42 16.27 -2.37
N LYS A 47 -2.09 17.48 -2.79
CA LYS A 47 -2.22 17.90 -4.20
C LYS A 47 -1.14 17.27 -5.05
N SER A 48 0.12 17.39 -4.63
CA SER A 48 1.27 16.85 -5.36
C SER A 48 1.27 15.32 -5.37
N ASP A 49 0.77 14.66 -4.31
CA ASP A 49 0.63 13.21 -4.27
C ASP A 49 -0.40 12.72 -5.30
N ALA A 50 -1.53 13.39 -5.42
CA ALA A 50 -2.52 13.07 -6.45
C ALA A 50 -1.98 13.32 -7.88
N GLU A 51 -1.13 14.33 -8.07
CA GLU A 51 -0.46 14.60 -9.34
C GLU A 51 0.60 13.53 -9.64
N ALA A 52 1.40 13.14 -8.65
CA ALA A 52 2.40 12.08 -8.78
C ALA A 52 1.77 10.72 -9.08
N ASN A 53 0.64 10.39 -8.44
CA ASN A 53 -0.10 9.16 -8.70
C ASN A 53 -0.60 9.11 -10.16
N ARG A 54 -1.21 10.20 -10.65
CA ARG A 54 -1.63 10.30 -12.06
C ARG A 54 -0.46 10.28 -13.03
N LEU A 55 0.67 10.88 -12.65
CA LEU A 55 1.89 10.85 -13.47
C LEU A 55 2.44 9.42 -13.56
N ALA A 56 2.44 8.68 -12.45
CA ALA A 56 2.88 7.29 -12.43
C ALA A 56 2.10 6.42 -13.43
N ASP A 57 0.78 6.60 -13.48
CA ASP A 57 -0.10 5.89 -14.43
C ASP A 57 0.21 6.30 -15.88
N ARG A 58 0.29 7.60 -16.17
CA ARG A 58 0.63 8.09 -17.53
C ARG A 58 1.99 7.58 -18.02
N LEU A 59 2.97 7.50 -17.14
CA LEU A 59 4.29 6.96 -17.50
C LEU A 59 4.23 5.47 -17.89
N MET A 60 3.23 4.72 -17.40
CA MET A 60 2.99 3.35 -17.84
C MET A 60 2.33 3.34 -19.22
N GLU A 61 1.34 4.21 -19.46
CA GLU A 61 0.72 4.35 -20.79
C GLU A 61 1.74 4.77 -21.86
N GLU A 62 2.64 5.71 -21.55
CA GLU A 62 3.74 6.12 -22.43
C GLU A 62 4.71 4.97 -22.78
N LYS A 63 4.79 3.94 -21.92
CA LYS A 63 5.52 2.70 -22.19
C LYS A 63 4.70 1.65 -22.98
N GLY A 64 3.49 1.99 -23.38
CA GLY A 64 2.59 1.07 -24.07
C GLY A 64 1.93 0.04 -23.15
N ILE A 65 1.89 0.30 -21.84
CA ILE A 65 1.21 -0.52 -20.85
C ILE A 65 -0.19 0.06 -20.66
N GLU A 66 -1.21 -0.75 -20.91
CA GLU A 66 -2.60 -0.38 -20.67
C GLU A 66 -2.86 -0.21 -19.16
N VAL A 67 -3.50 0.90 -18.78
CA VAL A 67 -3.87 1.22 -17.40
C VAL A 67 -5.38 1.26 -17.28
N ASP A 68 -5.96 0.42 -16.44
CA ASP A 68 -7.38 0.43 -16.12
C ASP A 68 -7.64 1.42 -14.97
N PHE A 69 -8.17 2.59 -15.32
CA PHE A 69 -8.55 3.65 -14.39
C PHE A 69 -9.94 3.45 -13.78
N GLU A 70 -10.77 2.63 -14.41
CA GLU A 70 -12.18 2.43 -14.05
C GLU A 70 -12.37 1.22 -13.14
N HIS A 71 -11.33 0.44 -12.94
CA HIS A 71 -11.38 -0.77 -12.09
C HIS A 71 -11.88 -0.45 -10.68
N SER A 72 -11.41 0.66 -10.11
CA SER A 72 -11.80 1.10 -8.77
C SER A 72 -11.53 2.59 -8.61
N GLU A 73 -12.38 3.30 -7.86
CA GLU A 73 -12.07 4.68 -7.47
C GLU A 73 -10.87 4.77 -6.52
N LYS A 74 -10.56 3.67 -5.84
CA LYS A 74 -9.45 3.54 -4.88
C LYS A 74 -8.08 3.42 -5.57
N HIS A 75 -7.98 2.73 -6.70
CA HIS A 75 -6.72 2.44 -7.41
C HIS A 75 -6.94 2.27 -8.91
N SER A 76 -5.91 2.51 -9.69
CA SER A 76 -5.77 2.05 -11.06
C SER A 76 -5.06 0.69 -11.08
N VAL A 77 -5.25 -0.08 -12.16
CA VAL A 77 -4.62 -1.40 -12.33
C VAL A 77 -3.88 -1.46 -13.66
N PHE A 78 -2.68 -2.00 -13.64
CA PHE A 78 -1.92 -2.32 -14.85
C PHE A 78 -1.06 -3.57 -14.65
N TYR A 79 -0.62 -4.18 -15.75
CA TYR A 79 0.25 -5.34 -15.71
C TYR A 79 1.69 -4.95 -16.01
N TYR A 80 2.59 -5.16 -15.07
CA TYR A 80 4.01 -4.93 -15.26
C TYR A 80 4.77 -6.26 -15.21
N LYS A 81 5.36 -6.68 -16.35
CA LYS A 81 6.02 -7.99 -16.49
C LYS A 81 5.14 -9.18 -16.09
N GLY A 82 3.85 -9.10 -16.41
CA GLY A 82 2.88 -10.16 -16.12
C GLY A 82 2.34 -10.18 -14.69
N ILE A 83 2.75 -9.23 -13.84
CA ILE A 83 2.27 -9.09 -12.46
C ILE A 83 1.29 -7.92 -12.39
N PRO A 84 0.07 -8.11 -11.84
CA PRO A 84 -0.86 -7.02 -11.62
C PRO A 84 -0.34 -6.06 -10.57
N ILE A 85 -0.38 -4.77 -10.88
CA ILE A 85 0.00 -3.66 -10.00
C ILE A 85 -1.24 -2.83 -9.73
N GLU A 86 -1.58 -2.64 -8.46
CA GLU A 86 -2.62 -1.72 -8.01
C GLU A 86 -1.96 -0.41 -7.53
N ASN A 87 -2.11 0.67 -8.30
CA ASN A 87 -1.60 1.99 -7.91
C ASN A 87 -2.68 2.76 -7.14
N HIS A 88 -2.56 2.75 -5.82
CA HIS A 88 -3.55 3.29 -4.91
C HIS A 88 -3.57 4.83 -4.91
N LYS A 89 -4.77 5.41 -5.01
CA LYS A 89 -5.08 6.84 -4.82
C LYS A 89 -5.44 7.14 -3.37
N THR A 90 -6.05 6.15 -2.70
CA THR A 90 -6.43 6.18 -1.29
C THR A 90 -6.08 4.84 -0.64
N PHE A 91 -5.85 4.83 0.67
CA PHE A 91 -5.56 3.60 1.41
C PHE A 91 -6.81 2.77 1.65
N ILE A 92 -7.96 3.43 1.79
CA ILE A 92 -9.25 2.84 2.14
C ILE A 92 -10.29 3.29 1.12
N ASN A 93 -11.22 2.40 0.77
CA ASN A 93 -12.38 2.80 -0.02
C ASN A 93 -13.26 3.74 0.81
N SER A 94 -13.21 5.03 0.45
CA SER A 94 -13.83 6.12 1.22
C SER A 94 -15.27 6.42 0.84
N GLU A 95 -15.81 5.79 -0.21
CA GLU A 95 -17.13 6.12 -0.74
C GLU A 95 -18.29 5.66 0.14
N THR A 96 -18.09 4.58 0.89
CA THR A 96 -19.17 3.90 1.57
C THR A 96 -19.57 4.55 2.90
N TYR A 97 -18.62 5.16 3.65
CA TYR A 97 -18.88 5.67 4.99
C TYR A 97 -18.03 6.88 5.34
N ARG A 98 -18.60 7.85 6.08
CA ARG A 98 -17.87 9.02 6.60
C ARG A 98 -16.65 8.64 7.45
N ILE A 99 -16.70 7.50 8.14
CA ILE A 99 -15.58 7.02 8.94
C ILE A 99 -14.40 6.61 8.07
N ALA A 100 -14.64 6.05 6.89
CA ALA A 100 -13.59 5.66 5.96
C ALA A 100 -12.79 6.89 5.47
N VAL A 101 -13.46 8.02 5.21
CA VAL A 101 -12.78 9.28 4.87
C VAL A 101 -11.88 9.78 6.01
N LYS A 102 -12.34 9.66 7.26
CA LYS A 102 -11.53 10.03 8.43
C LYS A 102 -10.32 9.11 8.60
N MET A 103 -10.53 7.81 8.40
CA MET A 103 -9.46 6.80 8.50
C MET A 103 -8.43 6.98 7.39
N ASP A 104 -8.84 7.25 6.16
CA ASP A 104 -7.90 7.55 5.08
C ASP A 104 -7.04 8.79 5.39
N LYS A 105 -7.66 9.86 5.90
CA LYS A 105 -6.92 11.05 6.35
C LYS A 105 -5.95 10.77 7.49
N LEU A 106 -6.30 9.87 8.41
CA LEU A 106 -5.41 9.44 9.49
C LEU A 106 -4.24 8.66 8.92
N LEU A 107 -4.50 7.70 8.04
CA LEU A 107 -3.46 6.92 7.38
C LEU A 107 -2.51 7.79 6.54
N GLN A 108 -3.02 8.84 5.87
CA GLN A 108 -2.20 9.84 5.19
C GLN A 108 -1.20 10.52 6.16
N LYS A 109 -1.66 10.86 7.37
CA LYS A 109 -0.79 11.45 8.40
C LYS A 109 0.22 10.46 8.99
N LEU A 110 -0.19 9.19 9.12
CA LEU A 110 0.64 8.12 9.67
C LEU A 110 1.63 7.54 8.66
N LEU A 111 1.52 7.92 7.39
CA LEU A 111 2.42 7.42 6.35
C LEU A 111 3.84 7.93 6.59
N GLN A 112 4.64 7.08 7.21
CA GLN A 112 6.07 7.27 7.42
C GLN A 112 6.77 6.05 6.82
N PRO A 113 7.22 6.11 5.55
CA PRO A 113 7.85 4.99 4.90
C PRO A 113 9.19 4.65 5.53
N VAL A 114 9.41 3.36 5.71
CA VAL A 114 10.67 2.81 6.18
C VAL A 114 11.25 1.88 5.13
N SER A 115 12.58 1.83 5.06
CA SER A 115 13.26 0.89 4.17
C SER A 115 13.21 -0.53 4.77
N ALA A 116 12.85 -1.49 3.94
CA ALA A 116 12.88 -2.90 4.29
C ALA A 116 13.63 -3.70 3.21
N GLU A 117 14.38 -4.70 3.63
CA GLU A 117 15.07 -5.60 2.71
C GLU A 117 14.17 -6.80 2.39
N LEU A 118 14.09 -7.13 1.11
CA LEU A 118 13.39 -8.30 0.61
C LEU A 118 14.40 -9.33 0.14
N ASP A 119 14.46 -10.47 0.84
CA ASP A 119 15.36 -11.61 0.56
C ASP A 119 16.85 -11.23 0.44
N GLY A 120 17.28 -10.15 1.12
CA GLY A 120 18.66 -9.66 1.05
C GLY A 120 19.10 -9.19 -0.34
N LYS A 121 18.17 -9.04 -1.29
CA LYS A 121 18.47 -8.74 -2.70
C LYS A 121 18.02 -7.35 -3.14
N CYS A 122 16.94 -6.85 -2.57
CA CYS A 122 16.45 -5.53 -2.91
C CYS A 122 15.86 -4.81 -1.70
N SER A 123 15.99 -3.49 -1.71
CA SER A 123 15.36 -2.62 -0.72
C SER A 123 14.08 -2.03 -1.29
N ILE A 124 13.03 -2.08 -0.52
CA ILE A 124 11.72 -1.49 -0.82
C ILE A 124 11.32 -0.53 0.29
N LEU A 125 10.47 0.43 -0.02
CA LEU A 125 9.81 1.25 1.00
C LEU A 125 8.49 0.61 1.37
N ILE A 126 8.25 0.44 2.67
CA ILE A 126 7.00 -0.04 3.25
C ILE A 126 6.49 0.98 4.26
N PRO A 127 5.18 1.03 4.57
CA PRO A 127 4.69 1.86 5.66
C PRO A 127 5.27 1.42 7.01
N SER A 128 5.32 2.35 7.97
CA SER A 128 5.73 2.04 9.35
C SER A 128 4.81 1.00 10.01
N SER A 129 5.29 0.35 11.07
CA SER A 129 4.47 -0.60 11.86
C SER A 129 3.22 0.07 12.43
N THR A 130 3.30 1.34 12.84
CA THR A 130 2.17 2.13 13.33
C THR A 130 1.09 2.30 12.26
N PHE A 131 1.47 2.70 11.05
CA PHE A 131 0.54 2.75 9.92
C PHE A 131 -0.10 1.38 9.68
N ASN A 132 0.71 0.32 9.58
CA ASN A 132 0.23 -1.01 9.28
C ASN A 132 -0.69 -1.58 10.37
N THR A 133 -0.49 -1.22 11.64
CA THR A 133 -1.40 -1.60 12.73
C THR A 133 -2.81 -1.08 12.46
N VAL A 134 -2.96 0.20 12.13
CA VAL A 134 -4.27 0.79 11.83
C VAL A 134 -4.83 0.29 10.50
N PHE A 135 -3.98 0.26 9.47
CA PHE A 135 -4.38 -0.11 8.11
C PHE A 135 -4.89 -1.55 8.03
N LEU A 136 -4.17 -2.52 8.58
CA LEU A 136 -4.57 -3.93 8.53
C LEU A 136 -5.84 -4.20 9.33
N ALA A 137 -6.02 -3.53 10.49
CA ALA A 137 -7.25 -3.64 11.27
C ALA A 137 -8.46 -3.20 10.45
N PHE A 138 -8.36 -2.03 9.84
CA PHE A 138 -9.46 -1.49 9.06
C PHE A 138 -9.69 -2.28 7.76
N HIS A 139 -8.61 -2.71 7.10
CA HIS A 139 -8.69 -3.55 5.92
C HIS A 139 -9.40 -4.88 6.21
N ALA A 140 -9.03 -5.56 7.29
CA ALA A 140 -9.70 -6.78 7.73
C ALA A 140 -11.19 -6.53 8.05
N ALA A 141 -11.51 -5.41 8.73
CA ALA A 141 -12.89 -5.04 9.03
C ALA A 141 -13.73 -4.80 7.75
N GLN A 142 -13.16 -4.20 6.71
CA GLN A 142 -13.84 -4.03 5.41
C GLN A 142 -14.13 -5.37 4.71
N HIS A 143 -13.26 -6.36 4.90
CA HIS A 143 -13.44 -7.70 4.33
C HIS A 143 -14.34 -8.61 5.16
N TYR A 144 -14.61 -8.28 6.43
CA TYR A 144 -15.36 -9.14 7.35
C TYR A 144 -16.70 -9.63 6.79
N ALA A 145 -17.46 -8.74 6.18
CA ALA A 145 -18.77 -9.08 5.60
C ALA A 145 -18.69 -9.95 4.33
N ARG A 146 -17.52 -9.96 3.66
CA ARG A 146 -17.27 -10.73 2.42
C ARG A 146 -16.45 -12.00 2.65
N GLY A 147 -16.02 -12.23 3.89
CA GLY A 147 -15.14 -13.30 4.31
C GLY A 147 -13.71 -12.85 4.58
N LEU A 148 -13.21 -13.17 5.78
CA LEU A 148 -11.80 -12.99 6.14
C LEU A 148 -10.99 -14.14 5.56
N ALA A 149 -10.01 -13.84 4.73
CA ALA A 149 -9.03 -14.82 4.30
C ALA A 149 -7.98 -15.06 5.40
N LEU A 150 -7.42 -16.26 5.47
CA LEU A 150 -6.44 -16.64 6.48
C LEU A 150 -5.21 -15.69 6.49
N HIS A 151 -4.78 -15.21 5.32
CA HIS A 151 -3.64 -14.31 5.23
C HIS A 151 -3.85 -12.99 6.00
N HIS A 152 -5.09 -12.48 6.13
CA HIS A 152 -5.35 -11.29 6.95
C HIS A 152 -4.98 -11.51 8.43
N LEU A 153 -5.29 -12.70 8.95
CA LEU A 153 -4.93 -13.08 10.33
C LEU A 153 -3.42 -13.31 10.48
N CYS A 154 -2.80 -13.94 9.47
CA CYS A 154 -1.35 -14.17 9.46
C CYS A 154 -0.57 -12.85 9.39
N ASP A 155 -0.97 -11.91 8.53
CA ASP A 155 -0.37 -10.58 8.42
C ASP A 155 -0.39 -9.85 9.77
N TRP A 156 -1.53 -9.90 10.48
CA TRP A 156 -1.68 -9.36 11.82
C TRP A 156 -0.77 -10.06 12.84
N ALA A 157 -0.79 -11.38 12.86
CA ALA A 157 0.02 -12.16 13.79
C ALA A 157 1.52 -11.88 13.60
N CYS A 158 1.99 -11.82 12.35
CA CYS A 158 3.38 -11.51 12.04
C CYS A 158 3.76 -10.07 12.43
N LEU A 159 2.88 -9.09 12.17
CA LEU A 159 3.09 -7.71 12.59
C LEU A 159 3.20 -7.60 14.11
N LEU A 160 2.24 -8.17 14.86
CA LEU A 160 2.22 -8.11 16.32
C LEU A 160 3.40 -8.85 16.95
N ASN A 161 3.77 -10.00 16.40
CA ASN A 161 4.93 -10.75 16.89
C ASN A 161 6.24 -9.98 16.73
N ARG A 162 6.37 -9.19 15.67
CA ARG A 162 7.60 -8.44 15.36
C ARG A 162 7.69 -7.11 16.10
N TYR A 163 6.60 -6.39 16.26
CA TYR A 163 6.58 -5.00 16.72
C TYR A 163 5.75 -4.75 17.98
N GLY A 164 4.94 -5.73 18.41
CA GLY A 164 3.93 -5.51 19.43
C GLY A 164 2.73 -4.69 18.90
N LEU A 165 1.81 -4.39 19.80
CA LEU A 165 0.64 -3.57 19.49
C LEU A 165 0.98 -2.09 19.75
N HIS A 166 1.09 -1.32 18.71
CA HIS A 166 1.25 0.14 18.77
C HIS A 166 0.00 0.82 18.24
N ILE A 167 -0.85 1.29 19.14
CA ILE A 167 -2.03 2.10 18.80
C ILE A 167 -1.62 3.57 18.91
N PRO A 168 -1.69 4.34 17.80
CA PRO A 168 -1.41 5.77 17.85
C PRO A 168 -2.38 6.50 18.76
N GLU A 169 -1.93 7.54 19.47
CA GLU A 169 -2.76 8.35 20.36
C GLU A 169 -3.96 8.98 19.61
N GLU A 170 -3.80 9.26 18.32
CA GLU A 170 -4.86 9.82 17.47
C GLU A 170 -6.00 8.82 17.19
N VAL A 171 -5.86 7.55 17.59
CA VAL A 171 -6.87 6.50 17.41
C VAL A 171 -7.59 6.19 18.74
N THR A 172 -7.04 6.62 19.86
CA THR A 172 -7.60 6.45 21.19
C THR A 172 -8.48 7.62 21.58
#